data_2e044f6d20c9be247a7bec72c599fb7e
#
_entry.id   2e044f6d20c9be247a7bec72c599fb7e
#
_cell.length_a   1.000
_cell.length_b   1.000
_cell.length_c   1.000
_cell.angle_alpha   90.00
_cell.angle_beta   90.00
_cell.angle_gamma   90.00
#
_symmetry.space_group_name_H-M   'P 1'
#
loop_
_entity.id
_entity.type
_entity.pdbx_description
1 polymer ?
#
loop_
_entity_poly.entity_id
_entity_poly.type
_entity_poly.pdbx_seq_one_letter_code
_entity_poly.pdbx_strand_id
1 'polypeptide(L)'
;MRLLEERILAEGTVLGETILKVDQFLTHQVDYRLMKEIGRVFADQYADLGITKVVTIEASGIAPAVYTAEALEVPMIFAKKHKNITMTEGILTAEVYSFTKQVTSTVSIAGGLLSKEDRVLIIDDFLANGQAAKGLIDIIHQAGAKAVGIGIVIEKSFQAGRQLLEDLGVEVTSLARIKHFDNGIVSFLEADA
;
A
#
# COMPACT_ATOMS: atom_id res chain seq x y z
N MET A 1 4.17 7.07 12.60
CA MET A 1 4.01 8.52 12.30
C MET A 1 2.97 9.11 13.24
N ARG A 2 3.41 9.95 14.18
CA ARG A 2 2.54 10.45 15.27
C ARG A 2 1.27 11.16 14.78
N LEU A 3 1.37 12.04 13.79
CA LEU A 3 0.22 12.75 13.22
C LEU A 3 -0.87 11.79 12.71
N LEU A 4 -0.48 10.69 12.04
CA LEU A 4 -1.42 9.69 11.55
C LEU A 4 -2.06 8.90 12.69
N GLU A 5 -1.30 8.54 13.72
CA GLU A 5 -1.81 7.82 14.89
C GLU A 5 -2.82 8.67 15.68
N GLU A 6 -2.52 9.97 15.87
CA GLU A 6 -3.46 10.92 16.47
C GLU A 6 -4.78 11.03 15.68
N ARG A 7 -4.70 11.05 14.33
CA ARG A 7 -5.91 11.04 13.47
C ARG A 7 -6.68 9.73 13.57
N ILE A 8 -6.01 8.59 13.63
CA ILE A 8 -6.67 7.29 13.80
C ILE A 8 -7.40 7.24 15.16
N LEU A 9 -6.78 7.72 16.23
CA LEU A 9 -7.39 7.75 17.57
C LEU A 9 -8.60 8.70 17.64
N ALA A 10 -8.53 9.84 16.95
CA ALA A 10 -9.58 10.87 16.99
C ALA A 10 -10.79 10.54 16.12
N GLU A 11 -10.58 9.95 14.95
CA GLU A 11 -11.61 9.82 13.91
C GLU A 11 -11.80 8.37 13.40
N GLY A 12 -10.91 7.45 13.77
CA GLY A 12 -11.04 6.04 13.43
C GLY A 12 -12.14 5.36 14.22
N THR A 13 -12.79 4.37 13.60
CA THR A 13 -13.80 3.54 14.27
C THR A 13 -13.42 2.08 14.16
N VAL A 14 -13.26 1.41 15.29
CA VAL A 14 -13.00 -0.02 15.34
C VAL A 14 -14.33 -0.80 15.30
N LEU A 15 -14.42 -1.78 14.41
CA LEU A 15 -15.55 -2.69 14.30
C LEU A 15 -15.07 -4.13 14.54
N GLY A 16 -15.60 -4.74 15.61
CA GLY A 16 -15.13 -6.06 16.05
C GLY A 16 -13.64 -6.04 16.44
N GLU A 17 -12.95 -7.13 16.14
CA GLU A 17 -11.56 -7.35 16.56
C GLU A 17 -10.54 -7.10 15.46
N THR A 18 -10.98 -6.83 14.21
CA THR A 18 -10.06 -6.84 13.06
C THR A 18 -10.27 -5.68 12.08
N ILE A 19 -11.36 -4.92 12.18
CA ILE A 19 -11.70 -3.88 11.22
C ILE A 19 -11.45 -2.49 11.82
N LEU A 20 -10.70 -1.66 11.13
CA LEU A 20 -10.56 -0.23 11.39
C LEU A 20 -11.13 0.54 10.20
N LYS A 21 -12.09 1.42 10.48
CA LYS A 21 -12.64 2.39 9.52
C LYS A 21 -11.93 3.73 9.69
N VAL A 22 -11.40 4.25 8.59
CA VAL A 22 -10.74 5.55 8.49
C VAL A 22 -11.33 6.38 7.35
N ASP A 23 -12.66 6.30 7.22
CA ASP A 23 -13.42 6.86 6.11
C ASP A 23 -13.31 8.39 6.03
N GLN A 24 -13.07 9.05 7.16
CA GLN A 24 -13.05 10.51 7.27
C GLN A 24 -11.81 11.17 6.67
N PHE A 25 -10.72 10.40 6.44
CA PHE A 25 -9.47 11.01 5.99
C PHE A 25 -8.65 10.18 5.00
N LEU A 26 -8.99 8.88 4.77
CA LEU A 26 -8.20 8.00 3.91
C LEU A 26 -9.06 7.24 2.89
N THR A 27 -10.08 6.47 3.33
CA THR A 27 -10.71 5.45 2.47
C THR A 27 -11.95 5.93 1.70
N HIS A 28 -12.62 7.00 2.14
CA HIS A 28 -13.74 7.64 1.44
C HIS A 28 -13.49 9.13 1.22
N GLN A 29 -13.34 9.88 2.30
CA GLN A 29 -12.86 11.24 2.22
C GLN A 29 -11.33 11.23 2.29
N VAL A 30 -10.70 11.94 1.37
CA VAL A 30 -9.24 12.06 1.33
C VAL A 30 -8.84 13.42 1.93
N ASP A 31 -8.19 13.40 3.09
CA ASP A 31 -7.54 14.60 3.62
C ASP A 31 -6.22 14.82 2.87
N TYR A 32 -6.24 15.73 1.90
CA TYR A 32 -5.08 15.97 1.04
C TYR A 32 -3.85 16.48 1.80
N ARG A 33 -4.04 17.19 2.93
CA ARG A 33 -2.92 17.70 3.74
C ARG A 33 -2.21 16.54 4.45
N LEU A 34 -2.99 15.63 5.04
CA LEU A 34 -2.45 14.41 5.63
C LEU A 34 -1.76 13.54 4.57
N MET A 35 -2.37 13.36 3.38
CA MET A 35 -1.77 12.58 2.30
C MET A 35 -0.46 13.20 1.81
N LYS A 36 -0.37 14.53 1.75
CA LYS A 36 0.87 15.23 1.37
C LYS A 36 2.00 14.97 2.37
N GLU A 37 1.71 15.00 3.68
CA GLU A 37 2.70 14.67 4.70
C GLU A 37 3.11 13.19 4.66
N ILE A 38 2.16 12.28 4.44
CA ILE A 38 2.42 10.85 4.24
C ILE A 38 3.34 10.64 3.04
N GLY A 39 3.03 11.29 1.91
CA GLY A 39 3.86 11.19 0.69
C GLY A 39 5.28 11.68 0.90
N ARG A 40 5.45 12.81 1.61
CA ARG A 40 6.75 13.36 1.94
C ARG A 40 7.57 12.40 2.84
N VAL A 41 6.93 11.83 3.88
CA VAL A 41 7.62 10.88 4.76
C VAL A 41 8.09 9.65 4.01
N PHE A 42 7.26 9.08 3.12
CA PHE A 42 7.69 7.95 2.29
C PHE A 42 8.80 8.36 1.32
N ALA A 43 8.70 9.52 0.68
CA ALA A 43 9.73 10.00 -0.24
C ALA A 43 11.08 10.16 0.47
N ASP A 44 11.08 10.73 1.67
CA ASP A 44 12.29 10.91 2.48
C ASP A 44 12.91 9.55 2.87
N GLN A 45 12.09 8.56 3.23
CA GLN A 45 12.55 7.22 3.63
C GLN A 45 13.17 6.42 2.48
N TYR A 46 12.71 6.64 1.27
CA TYR A 46 13.12 5.88 0.09
C TYR A 46 13.97 6.69 -0.90
N ALA A 47 14.41 7.90 -0.52
CA ALA A 47 15.13 8.84 -1.40
C ALA A 47 16.38 8.23 -2.07
N ASP A 48 17.15 7.44 -1.34
CA ASP A 48 18.42 6.86 -1.80
C ASP A 48 18.26 5.59 -2.65
N LEU A 49 17.02 5.10 -2.85
CA LEU A 49 16.79 3.85 -3.56
C LEU A 49 16.64 4.01 -5.07
N GLY A 50 16.76 5.23 -5.62
CA GLY A 50 16.65 5.48 -7.05
C GLY A 50 15.31 5.03 -7.65
N ILE A 51 14.21 5.34 -6.96
CA ILE A 51 12.86 5.00 -7.40
C ILE A 51 12.58 5.64 -8.75
N THR A 52 12.03 4.88 -9.69
CA THR A 52 11.60 5.37 -11.01
C THR A 52 10.09 5.41 -11.15
N LYS A 53 9.37 4.62 -10.36
CA LYS A 53 7.90 4.54 -10.38
C LYS A 53 7.34 4.19 -9.03
N VAL A 54 6.18 4.73 -8.72
CA VAL A 54 5.34 4.29 -7.61
C VAL A 54 4.21 3.42 -8.14
N VAL A 55 3.93 2.29 -7.49
CA VAL A 55 2.84 1.37 -7.85
C VAL A 55 1.93 1.16 -6.65
N THR A 56 0.62 1.12 -6.90
CA THR A 56 -0.41 0.81 -5.90
C THR A 56 -1.52 -0.06 -6.50
N ILE A 57 -2.54 -0.35 -5.69
CA ILE A 57 -3.76 -1.02 -6.13
C ILE A 57 -4.99 -0.15 -5.84
N GLU A 58 -5.96 -0.14 -6.76
CA GLU A 58 -7.23 0.57 -6.51
C GLU A 58 -8.00 -0.02 -5.31
N ALA A 59 -8.69 0.81 -4.51
CA ALA A 59 -8.88 2.24 -4.70
C ALA A 59 -8.12 3.10 -3.67
N SER A 60 -8.13 2.75 -2.38
CA SER A 60 -7.71 3.63 -1.27
C SER A 60 -6.20 3.89 -1.24
N GLY A 61 -5.38 2.99 -1.80
CA GLY A 61 -3.94 3.19 -1.95
C GLY A 61 -3.56 4.29 -2.95
N ILE A 62 -4.50 4.71 -3.84
CA ILE A 62 -4.21 5.71 -4.88
C ILE A 62 -3.84 7.06 -4.26
N ALA A 63 -4.55 7.53 -3.24
CA ALA A 63 -4.29 8.83 -2.64
C ALA A 63 -2.87 8.94 -2.06
N PRO A 64 -2.44 8.08 -1.12
CA PRO A 64 -1.06 8.15 -0.61
C PRO A 64 -0.01 7.90 -1.70
N ALA A 65 -0.29 7.04 -2.70
CA ALA A 65 0.63 6.78 -3.80
C ALA A 65 0.85 8.01 -4.70
N VAL A 66 -0.20 8.77 -5.00
CA VAL A 66 -0.09 10.01 -5.81
C VAL A 66 0.82 11.02 -5.12
N TYR A 67 0.63 11.27 -3.82
CA TYR A 67 1.45 12.24 -3.09
C TYR A 67 2.88 11.74 -2.85
N THR A 68 3.10 10.42 -2.73
CA THR A 68 4.46 9.86 -2.69
C THR A 68 5.16 10.04 -4.05
N ALA A 69 4.46 9.78 -5.15
CA ALA A 69 4.99 9.95 -6.49
C ALA A 69 5.28 11.43 -6.82
N GLU A 70 4.41 12.36 -6.38
CA GLU A 70 4.65 13.80 -6.47
C GLU A 70 5.93 14.18 -5.75
N ALA A 71 6.11 13.73 -4.51
CA ALA A 71 7.29 14.07 -3.71
C ALA A 71 8.59 13.46 -4.23
N LEU A 72 8.53 12.29 -4.91
CA LEU A 72 9.65 11.64 -5.58
C LEU A 72 9.86 12.14 -7.03
N GLU A 73 8.96 12.95 -7.57
CA GLU A 73 8.95 13.43 -8.95
C GLU A 73 8.95 12.28 -9.99
N VAL A 74 8.21 11.20 -9.72
CA VAL A 74 8.12 10.02 -10.59
C VAL A 74 6.68 9.70 -10.97
N PRO A 75 6.43 8.95 -12.07
CA PRO A 75 5.10 8.48 -12.42
C PRO A 75 4.52 7.51 -11.38
N MET A 76 3.19 7.55 -11.21
CA MET A 76 2.43 6.58 -10.42
C MET A 76 1.56 5.71 -11.33
N ILE A 77 1.51 4.41 -11.05
CA ILE A 77 0.68 3.42 -11.72
C ILE A 77 -0.21 2.76 -10.66
N PHE A 78 -1.47 2.52 -10.98
CA PHE A 78 -2.33 1.70 -10.13
C PHE A 78 -2.85 0.46 -10.86
N ALA A 79 -2.77 -0.68 -10.19
CA ALA A 79 -3.36 -1.92 -10.64
C ALA A 79 -4.88 -1.87 -10.47
N LYS A 80 -5.60 -2.37 -11.47
CA LYS A 80 -7.07 -2.45 -11.49
C LYS A 80 -7.55 -3.84 -11.09
N LYS A 81 -8.62 -3.91 -10.29
CA LYS A 81 -9.27 -5.17 -9.87
C LYS A 81 -10.17 -5.80 -10.93
N HIS A 82 -10.46 -5.07 -12.00
CA HIS A 82 -11.28 -5.55 -13.09
C HIS A 82 -10.58 -5.35 -14.43
N LYS A 83 -10.68 -6.35 -15.32
CA LYS A 83 -10.19 -6.21 -16.69
C LYS A 83 -11.02 -5.15 -17.42
N ASN A 84 -10.38 -4.08 -17.87
CA ASN A 84 -11.01 -3.15 -18.80
C ASN A 84 -10.96 -3.74 -20.23
N ILE A 85 -12.05 -3.59 -20.99
CA ILE A 85 -12.16 -4.01 -22.38
C ILE A 85 -11.10 -3.35 -23.28
N THR A 86 -10.56 -2.21 -22.84
CA THR A 86 -9.52 -1.44 -23.55
C THR A 86 -8.09 -1.96 -23.35
N MET A 87 -7.89 -2.98 -22.50
CA MET A 87 -6.57 -3.58 -22.24
C MET A 87 -6.41 -4.81 -23.12
N THR A 88 -5.83 -4.66 -24.31
CA THR A 88 -5.84 -5.72 -25.34
C THR A 88 -4.52 -6.46 -25.52
N GLU A 89 -3.36 -5.88 -25.16
CA GLU A 89 -2.06 -6.52 -25.38
C GLU A 89 -1.11 -6.36 -24.17
N GLY A 90 -0.33 -7.41 -23.88
CA GLY A 90 0.76 -7.36 -22.90
C GLY A 90 0.34 -7.11 -21.46
N ILE A 91 -0.90 -7.43 -21.08
CA ILE A 91 -1.41 -7.20 -19.73
C ILE A 91 -0.63 -8.04 -18.72
N LEU A 92 -0.14 -7.40 -17.68
CA LEU A 92 0.45 -8.06 -16.51
C LEU A 92 -0.64 -8.31 -15.47
N THR A 93 -0.74 -9.52 -14.94
CA THR A 93 -1.82 -9.91 -14.02
C THR A 93 -1.30 -10.70 -12.84
N ALA A 94 -1.97 -10.56 -11.70
CA ALA A 94 -1.79 -11.44 -10.55
C ALA A 94 -3.14 -11.77 -9.90
N GLU A 95 -3.20 -12.90 -9.22
CA GLU A 95 -4.34 -13.26 -8.39
C GLU A 95 -4.13 -12.78 -6.96
N VAL A 96 -5.12 -12.11 -6.40
CA VAL A 96 -5.11 -11.59 -5.04
C VAL A 96 -6.30 -12.18 -4.28
N TYR A 97 -6.01 -12.95 -3.24
CA TYR A 97 -7.03 -13.49 -2.37
C TYR A 97 -7.44 -12.48 -1.29
N SER A 98 -8.73 -12.18 -1.20
CA SER A 98 -9.29 -11.34 -0.15
C SER A 98 -9.82 -12.20 0.99
N PHE A 99 -9.15 -12.19 2.14
CA PHE A 99 -9.60 -12.92 3.34
C PHE A 99 -10.92 -12.37 3.89
N THR A 100 -11.15 -11.06 3.75
CA THR A 100 -12.40 -10.43 4.23
C THR A 100 -13.61 -10.82 3.38
N LYS A 101 -13.42 -10.90 2.05
CA LYS A 101 -14.50 -11.26 1.11
C LYS A 101 -14.51 -12.74 0.75
N GLN A 102 -13.48 -13.50 1.12
CA GLN A 102 -13.27 -14.92 0.77
C GLN A 102 -13.36 -15.18 -0.75
N VAL A 103 -12.84 -14.25 -1.55
CA VAL A 103 -12.81 -14.36 -3.01
C VAL A 103 -11.42 -14.04 -3.54
N THR A 104 -11.05 -14.72 -4.64
CA THR A 104 -9.87 -14.38 -5.43
C THR A 104 -10.27 -13.38 -6.51
N SER A 105 -9.52 -12.30 -6.63
CA SER A 105 -9.69 -11.28 -7.66
C SER A 105 -8.43 -11.19 -8.50
N THR A 106 -8.59 -11.05 -9.81
CA THR A 106 -7.45 -10.76 -10.69
C THR A 106 -7.20 -9.25 -10.68
N VAL A 107 -5.96 -8.86 -10.38
CA VAL A 107 -5.50 -7.49 -10.54
C VAL A 107 -4.63 -7.38 -11.78
N SER A 108 -4.63 -6.22 -12.44
CA SER A 108 -3.95 -6.04 -13.71
C SER A 108 -3.35 -4.65 -13.89
N ILE A 109 -2.20 -4.60 -14.57
CA ILE A 109 -1.56 -3.39 -15.07
C ILE A 109 -1.45 -3.51 -16.60
N ALA A 110 -1.70 -2.43 -17.33
CA ALA A 110 -1.54 -2.40 -18.78
C ALA A 110 -0.07 -2.61 -19.17
N GLY A 111 0.14 -3.38 -20.26
CA GLY A 111 1.49 -3.64 -20.77
C GLY A 111 2.22 -2.36 -21.17
N GLY A 112 3.56 -2.41 -21.08
CA GLY A 112 4.42 -1.30 -21.45
C GLY A 112 4.53 -0.17 -20.42
N LEU A 113 3.77 -0.21 -19.31
CA LEU A 113 3.89 0.78 -18.23
C LEU A 113 5.05 0.47 -17.28
N LEU A 114 5.46 -0.79 -17.18
CA LEU A 114 6.62 -1.24 -16.43
C LEU A 114 7.64 -1.87 -17.36
N SER A 115 8.92 -1.69 -17.06
CA SER A 115 10.06 -2.23 -17.79
C SER A 115 11.12 -2.78 -16.85
N LYS A 116 12.07 -3.55 -17.38
CA LYS A 116 13.18 -4.13 -16.61
C LYS A 116 14.11 -3.10 -15.96
N GLU A 117 14.08 -1.86 -16.44
CA GLU A 117 14.89 -0.77 -15.89
C GLU A 117 14.23 -0.11 -14.67
N ASP A 118 12.96 -0.45 -14.39
CA ASP A 118 12.21 0.21 -13.33
C ASP A 118 12.58 -0.30 -11.93
N ARG A 119 12.74 0.64 -11.04
CA ARG A 119 12.89 0.46 -9.59
C ARG A 119 11.62 0.97 -8.93
N VAL A 120 10.80 0.05 -8.48
CA VAL A 120 9.41 0.32 -8.11
C VAL A 120 9.25 0.37 -6.60
N LEU A 121 8.67 1.46 -6.09
CA LEU A 121 8.15 1.58 -4.74
C LEU A 121 6.65 1.23 -4.75
N ILE A 122 6.26 0.25 -3.95
CA ILE A 122 4.85 -0.08 -3.72
C ILE A 122 4.34 0.78 -2.57
N ILE A 123 3.19 1.43 -2.75
CA ILE A 123 2.48 2.18 -1.68
C ILE A 123 1.07 1.63 -1.56
N ASP A 124 0.63 1.34 -0.32
CA ASP A 124 -0.74 0.90 -0.07
C ASP A 124 -1.31 1.50 1.22
N ASP A 125 -2.65 1.53 1.33
CA ASP A 125 -3.34 2.10 2.49
C ASP A 125 -3.27 1.18 3.72
N PHE A 126 -3.53 -0.13 3.55
CA PHE A 126 -3.52 -1.11 4.63
C PHE A 126 -2.65 -2.33 4.32
N LEU A 127 -1.88 -2.76 5.31
CA LEU A 127 -1.27 -4.08 5.34
C LEU A 127 -1.98 -4.96 6.37
N ALA A 128 -2.60 -6.02 5.87
CA ALA A 128 -3.25 -7.06 6.66
C ALA A 128 -2.53 -8.41 6.43
N ASN A 129 -3.02 -9.24 5.51
CA ASN A 129 -2.39 -10.52 5.15
C ASN A 129 -1.37 -10.43 4.01
N GLY A 130 -1.09 -9.23 3.48
CA GLY A 130 -0.06 -8.98 2.48
C GLY A 130 -0.37 -9.41 1.05
N GLN A 131 -1.55 -9.97 0.76
CA GLN A 131 -1.87 -10.54 -0.55
C GLN A 131 -1.88 -9.50 -1.68
N ALA A 132 -2.37 -8.29 -1.41
CA ALA A 132 -2.37 -7.21 -2.39
C ALA A 132 -0.95 -6.80 -2.79
N ALA A 133 -0.09 -6.52 -1.82
CA ALA A 133 1.30 -6.17 -2.06
C ALA A 133 2.07 -7.32 -2.73
N LYS A 134 1.83 -8.58 -2.32
CA LYS A 134 2.40 -9.76 -3.00
C LYS A 134 2.00 -9.81 -4.46
N GLY A 135 0.71 -9.61 -4.79
CA GLY A 135 0.24 -9.57 -6.17
C GLY A 135 0.91 -8.46 -7.00
N LEU A 136 1.16 -7.28 -6.39
CA LEU A 136 1.91 -6.21 -7.06
C LEU A 136 3.38 -6.59 -7.28
N ILE A 137 4.04 -7.26 -6.33
CA ILE A 137 5.40 -7.79 -6.50
C ILE A 137 5.43 -8.78 -7.68
N ASP A 138 4.47 -9.70 -7.76
CA ASP A 138 4.38 -10.69 -8.86
C ASP A 138 4.24 -9.97 -10.23
N ILE A 139 3.42 -8.93 -10.33
CA ILE A 139 3.28 -8.12 -11.54
C ILE A 139 4.58 -7.37 -11.90
N ILE A 140 5.24 -6.77 -10.92
CA ILE A 140 6.51 -6.07 -11.12
C ILE A 140 7.57 -7.02 -11.65
N HIS A 141 7.67 -8.22 -11.08
CA HIS A 141 8.59 -9.26 -11.54
C HIS A 141 8.27 -9.77 -12.95
N GLN A 142 6.98 -9.91 -13.32
CA GLN A 142 6.58 -10.27 -14.70
C GLN A 142 7.06 -9.24 -15.73
N ALA A 143 7.13 -7.97 -15.36
CA ALA A 143 7.70 -6.91 -16.20
C ALA A 143 9.24 -6.94 -16.27
N GLY A 144 9.89 -7.79 -15.47
CA GLY A 144 11.34 -7.78 -15.28
C GLY A 144 11.84 -6.63 -14.40
N ALA A 145 10.94 -5.82 -13.84
CA ALA A 145 11.24 -4.71 -12.95
C ALA A 145 11.59 -5.19 -11.53
N LYS A 146 12.10 -4.29 -10.69
CA LYS A 146 12.48 -4.60 -9.31
C LYS A 146 11.59 -3.84 -8.33
N ALA A 147 10.89 -4.56 -7.45
CA ALA A 147 10.28 -3.99 -6.24
C ALA A 147 11.42 -3.70 -5.23
N VAL A 148 11.61 -2.43 -4.87
CA VAL A 148 12.74 -2.00 -4.03
C VAL A 148 12.33 -1.57 -2.64
N GLY A 149 11.02 -1.42 -2.38
CA GLY A 149 10.47 -1.10 -1.07
C GLY A 149 8.95 -1.12 -1.09
N ILE A 150 8.36 -1.19 0.09
CA ILE A 150 6.91 -1.16 0.30
C ILE A 150 6.60 -0.16 1.42
N GLY A 151 5.85 0.89 1.10
CA GLY A 151 5.34 1.87 2.05
C GLY A 151 3.87 1.60 2.36
N ILE A 152 3.55 1.43 3.63
CA ILE A 152 2.19 1.14 4.13
C ILE A 152 1.73 2.27 5.04
N VAL A 153 0.55 2.81 4.79
CA VAL A 153 0.00 3.85 5.66
C VAL A 153 -0.36 3.27 7.02
N ILE A 154 -1.16 2.19 7.05
CA ILE A 154 -1.62 1.54 8.29
C ILE A 154 -1.37 0.04 8.23
N GLU A 155 -0.58 -0.48 9.16
CA GLU A 155 -0.29 -1.91 9.28
C GLU A 155 -1.05 -2.51 10.46
N LYS A 156 -1.70 -3.63 10.23
CA LYS A 156 -2.24 -4.50 11.28
C LYS A 156 -1.18 -5.53 11.66
N SER A 157 -0.24 -5.14 12.53
CA SER A 157 0.95 -5.93 12.86
C SER A 157 0.67 -7.25 13.58
N PHE A 158 -0.59 -7.47 14.00
CA PHE A 158 -1.06 -8.75 14.52
C PHE A 158 -1.42 -9.76 13.43
N GLN A 159 -1.28 -9.40 12.15
CA GLN A 159 -1.51 -10.26 10.99
C GLN A 159 -0.19 -10.56 10.26
N ALA A 160 -0.19 -11.61 9.43
CA ALA A 160 1.03 -12.17 8.86
C ALA A 160 1.62 -11.39 7.67
N GLY A 161 1.02 -10.27 7.27
CA GLY A 161 1.37 -9.60 6.01
C GLY A 161 2.81 -9.12 5.95
N ARG A 162 3.35 -8.54 7.02
CA ARG A 162 4.75 -8.10 7.09
C ARG A 162 5.70 -9.27 6.85
N GLN A 163 5.55 -10.37 7.59
CA GLN A 163 6.40 -11.53 7.45
C GLN A 163 6.38 -12.10 6.04
N LEU A 164 5.18 -12.20 5.43
CA LEU A 164 5.04 -12.65 4.05
C LEU A 164 5.89 -11.81 3.06
N LEU A 165 5.90 -10.48 3.22
CA LEU A 165 6.60 -9.58 2.31
C LEU A 165 8.12 -9.55 2.57
N GLU A 166 8.54 -9.62 3.82
CA GLU A 166 9.95 -9.73 4.21
C GLU A 166 10.57 -11.05 3.73
N ASP A 167 9.81 -12.16 3.79
CA ASP A 167 10.22 -13.47 3.23
C ASP A 167 10.42 -13.42 1.70
N LEU A 168 9.76 -12.47 1.01
CA LEU A 168 9.98 -12.19 -0.41
C LEU A 168 11.19 -11.26 -0.66
N GLY A 169 11.89 -10.84 0.38
CA GLY A 169 13.09 -10.02 0.30
C GLY A 169 12.82 -8.53 0.02
N VAL A 170 11.61 -8.02 0.29
CA VAL A 170 11.27 -6.61 0.11
C VAL A 170 11.05 -5.96 1.48
N GLU A 171 11.76 -4.86 1.74
CA GLU A 171 11.62 -4.10 2.98
C GLU A 171 10.26 -3.40 3.08
N VAL A 172 9.63 -3.47 4.27
CA VAL A 172 8.32 -2.87 4.54
C VAL A 172 8.47 -1.76 5.57
N THR A 173 8.10 -0.55 5.20
CA THR A 173 7.95 0.59 6.11
C THR A 173 6.47 0.89 6.32
N SER A 174 6.04 0.98 7.58
CA SER A 174 4.65 1.31 7.93
C SER A 174 4.58 2.52 8.84
N LEU A 175 3.70 3.49 8.51
CA LEU A 175 3.61 4.77 9.22
C LEU A 175 2.83 4.69 10.52
N ALA A 176 1.82 3.80 10.60
CA ALA A 176 1.11 3.46 11.82
C ALA A 176 1.03 1.94 11.95
N ARG A 177 1.60 1.37 13.02
CA ARG A 177 1.65 -0.08 13.26
C ARG A 177 0.70 -0.43 14.41
N ILE A 178 -0.45 -1.01 14.06
CA ILE A 178 -1.46 -1.40 15.04
C ILE A 178 -1.04 -2.72 15.69
N LYS A 179 -0.91 -2.70 17.00
CA LYS A 179 -0.58 -3.88 17.81
C LYS A 179 -1.80 -4.79 18.01
N HIS A 180 -2.93 -4.21 18.39
CA HIS A 180 -4.21 -4.89 18.58
C HIS A 180 -5.35 -3.87 18.70
N PHE A 181 -6.58 -4.37 18.64
CA PHE A 181 -7.78 -3.64 19.05
C PHE A 181 -8.28 -4.21 20.37
N ASP A 182 -8.60 -3.35 21.34
CA ASP A 182 -9.16 -3.76 22.63
C ASP A 182 -10.35 -2.86 22.97
N ASN A 183 -11.55 -3.46 23.11
CA ASN A 183 -12.79 -2.76 23.44
C ASN A 183 -13.05 -1.50 22.59
N GLY A 184 -12.76 -1.55 21.29
CA GLY A 184 -12.93 -0.43 20.36
C GLY A 184 -11.77 0.58 20.37
N ILE A 185 -10.71 0.33 21.15
CA ILE A 185 -9.53 1.18 21.24
C ILE A 185 -8.40 0.60 20.38
N VAL A 186 -7.70 1.47 19.67
CA VAL A 186 -6.51 1.12 18.88
C VAL A 186 -5.26 1.25 19.74
N SER A 187 -4.44 0.21 19.80
CA SER A 187 -3.11 0.25 20.39
C SER A 187 -2.05 0.14 19.29
N PHE A 188 -1.02 0.97 19.36
CA PHE A 188 0.09 0.94 18.41
C PHE A 188 1.32 0.23 18.99
N LEU A 189 2.15 -0.31 18.11
CA LEU A 189 3.52 -0.68 18.47
C LEU A 189 4.32 0.61 18.67
N GLU A 190 5.19 0.63 19.66
CA GLU A 190 6.15 1.72 19.82
C GLU A 190 7.05 1.78 18.58
N ALA A 191 7.41 2.99 18.16
CA ALA A 191 8.37 3.15 17.08
C ALA A 191 9.71 2.52 17.54
N ASP A 192 10.31 1.71 16.68
CA ASP A 192 11.66 1.20 16.93
C ASP A 192 12.59 2.43 17.09
N ALA A 193 13.26 2.51 18.25
CA ALA A 193 14.08 3.65 18.65
C ALA A 193 15.38 3.72 17.84
#